data_d791c9f26d3b470a43d41006da53ce63
#
_entry.id   d791c9f26d3b470a43d41006da53ce63
#
_cell.length_a   1.000
_cell.length_b   1.000
_cell.length_c   1.000
_cell.angle_alpha   90.00
_cell.angle_beta   90.00
_cell.angle_gamma   90.00
#
_symmetry.space_group_name_H-M   'P 1'
#
loop_
_entity.id
_entity.type
_entity.pdbx_description
1 polymer ?
#
loop_
_entity_poly.entity_id
_entity_poly.type
_entity_poly.pdbx_seq_one_letter_code
_entity_poly.pdbx_strand_id
1 'polypeptide(L)'
;MPRRATKIVATLGPASSDPALLEKMIRAGVNVVRLNFSHGTAQDHVDRAKLVREAAQRAGREVAIMADLQGPKIRVGKFAEGKVQLEPGGKFVLDASRTEPGDLKGVGLDYKELPRDVKAGDVLLLNDGLIVLTVDVVRGEEVHTTVKLGGELSNNKGINKQGGGLTAPALTAKDMEDIKTAMSFQADYVAVSFPKNATDMEMARQLCNVAAAPYKHKPGLIAKIERAEAIPKLEEILRVSDGIMVARGDLAVEVGNAAVPALQKRMIKMARAGDKVVITATQMMESMIVNPVPTRAEVSDVANAVLDGTDAVMLSAETAAGKYPLETVEEMAKICEEAEKAEYKELEGDFSGKTFSRIDQSIAMGALFTAHHLGAKAIVALTDSGSTPLWMSRHDIRVPIYALTPRLATQRKMAIYRNVRPLLMDTSADRDTALEQAEGHLLRRNIVQSGDVYAITCGEPMGAPGGTNMLKICRVA
;
A
#
# COMPACT_ATOMS: atom_id res chain seq x y z
N MET A 1 1.74 11.59 20.61
CA MET A 1 1.64 10.85 19.34
C MET A 1 2.18 11.75 18.24
N PRO A 2 2.89 11.21 17.22
CA PRO A 2 3.36 12.04 16.11
C PRO A 2 2.21 12.78 15.45
N ARG A 3 2.44 14.05 15.09
CA ARG A 3 1.41 14.91 14.46
C ARG A 3 1.18 14.58 12.98
N ARG A 4 2.01 13.72 12.42
CA ARG A 4 2.03 13.35 11.00
C ARG A 4 0.69 12.77 10.50
N ALA A 5 0.20 13.27 9.39
CA ALA A 5 -1.01 12.79 8.70
C ALA A 5 -0.71 11.57 7.79
N THR A 6 0.36 11.65 6.97
CA THR A 6 0.80 10.58 6.05
C THR A 6 1.29 9.37 6.83
N LYS A 7 0.91 8.18 6.43
CA LYS A 7 1.25 6.92 7.08
C LYS A 7 2.56 6.33 6.52
N ILE A 8 3.19 5.45 7.29
CA ILE A 8 4.38 4.72 6.86
C ILE A 8 4.06 3.23 6.84
N VAL A 9 4.32 2.62 5.69
CA VAL A 9 4.33 1.17 5.51
C VAL A 9 5.78 0.71 5.53
N ALA A 10 6.13 -0.23 6.41
CA ALA A 10 7.47 -0.81 6.48
C ALA A 10 7.44 -2.30 6.13
N THR A 11 8.29 -2.73 5.21
CA THR A 11 8.44 -4.14 4.88
C THR A 11 9.34 -4.83 5.90
N LEU A 12 8.88 -5.94 6.45
CA LEU A 12 9.71 -6.78 7.34
C LEU A 12 10.53 -7.79 6.56
N GLY A 13 11.71 -8.01 7.07
CA GLY A 13 12.67 -8.98 6.57
C GLY A 13 13.77 -9.24 7.60
N PRO A 14 14.91 -9.81 7.19
CA PRO A 14 16.00 -10.15 8.11
C PRO A 14 16.48 -8.96 8.96
N ALA A 15 16.53 -7.76 8.38
CA ALA A 15 17.02 -6.56 9.07
C ALA A 15 16.08 -6.03 10.16
N SER A 16 14.80 -6.41 10.15
CA SER A 16 13.76 -5.94 11.08
C SER A 16 13.11 -7.06 11.88
N SER A 17 13.78 -8.21 12.01
CA SER A 17 13.26 -9.38 12.74
C SER A 17 13.56 -9.34 14.25
N ASP A 18 14.41 -8.44 14.72
CA ASP A 18 14.64 -8.26 16.16
C ASP A 18 13.43 -7.61 16.84
N PRO A 19 12.88 -8.23 17.92
CA PRO A 19 11.68 -7.73 18.59
C PRO A 19 11.83 -6.31 19.16
N ALA A 20 13.01 -5.98 19.70
CA ALA A 20 13.26 -4.66 20.30
C ALA A 20 13.40 -3.58 19.21
N LEU A 21 14.03 -3.91 18.10
CA LEU A 21 14.14 -3.03 16.95
C LEU A 21 12.76 -2.76 16.33
N LEU A 22 11.96 -3.79 16.15
CA LEU A 22 10.61 -3.65 15.60
C LEU A 22 9.72 -2.77 16.49
N GLU A 23 9.81 -2.92 17.80
CA GLU A 23 9.11 -2.03 18.75
C GLU A 23 9.56 -0.57 18.56
N LYS A 24 10.86 -0.30 18.44
CA LYS A 24 11.40 1.04 18.18
C LYS A 24 10.89 1.60 16.86
N MET A 25 10.88 0.80 15.78
CA MET A 25 10.33 1.22 14.48
C MET A 25 8.85 1.59 14.56
N ILE A 26 8.04 0.81 15.31
CA ILE A 26 6.62 1.13 15.53
C ILE A 26 6.49 2.44 16.32
N ARG A 27 7.30 2.64 17.37
CA ARG A 27 7.32 3.91 18.13
C ARG A 27 7.76 5.09 17.26
N ALA A 28 8.73 4.89 16.37
CA ALA A 28 9.23 5.90 15.42
C ALA A 28 8.17 6.32 14.39
N GLY A 29 7.16 5.47 14.13
CA GLY A 29 6.05 5.91 13.29
C GLY A 29 5.51 4.91 12.27
N VAL A 30 5.95 3.66 12.25
CA VAL A 30 5.35 2.63 11.41
C VAL A 30 3.86 2.47 11.75
N ASN A 31 3.01 2.50 10.74
CA ASN A 31 1.56 2.35 10.85
C ASN A 31 1.06 1.03 10.26
N VAL A 32 1.75 0.54 9.23
CA VAL A 32 1.43 -0.71 8.55
C VAL A 32 2.72 -1.49 8.35
N VAL A 33 2.67 -2.77 8.63
CA VAL A 33 3.75 -3.71 8.33
C VAL A 33 3.39 -4.51 7.10
N ARG A 34 4.30 -4.54 6.12
CA ARG A 34 4.16 -5.36 4.91
C ARG A 34 4.94 -6.66 5.06
N LEU A 35 4.27 -7.78 4.85
CA LEU A 35 4.85 -9.11 4.73
C LEU A 35 4.86 -9.50 3.24
N ASN A 36 6.07 -9.56 2.66
CA ASN A 36 6.25 -9.84 1.24
C ASN A 36 6.32 -11.35 0.99
N PHE A 37 5.27 -11.94 0.45
CA PHE A 37 5.16 -13.37 0.16
C PHE A 37 5.99 -13.84 -1.04
N SER A 38 6.72 -12.95 -1.70
CA SER A 38 7.76 -13.34 -2.67
C SER A 38 8.97 -14.00 -2.01
N HIS A 39 9.12 -13.87 -0.68
CA HIS A 39 10.25 -14.36 0.11
C HIS A 39 9.76 -15.01 1.40
N GLY A 40 10.48 -16.04 1.84
CA GLY A 40 10.17 -16.76 3.07
C GLY A 40 9.13 -17.86 2.87
N THR A 41 8.90 -18.61 3.93
CA THR A 41 7.91 -19.70 4.00
C THR A 41 6.62 -19.23 4.65
N ALA A 42 5.54 -20.02 4.55
CA ALA A 42 4.29 -19.74 5.25
C ALA A 42 4.51 -19.56 6.76
N GLN A 43 5.35 -20.41 7.38
CA GLN A 43 5.64 -20.31 8.82
C GLN A 43 6.39 -19.03 9.17
N ASP A 44 7.35 -18.58 8.34
CA ASP A 44 8.05 -17.30 8.55
C ASP A 44 7.06 -16.12 8.62
N HIS A 45 6.02 -16.14 7.79
CA HIS A 45 5.01 -15.07 7.78
C HIS A 45 4.09 -15.14 9.01
N VAL A 46 3.70 -16.32 9.45
CA VAL A 46 2.94 -16.52 10.69
C VAL A 46 3.73 -16.02 11.89
N ASP A 47 5.01 -16.36 11.99
CA ASP A 47 5.88 -15.98 13.11
C ASP A 47 6.13 -14.46 13.09
N ARG A 48 6.35 -13.85 11.92
CA ARG A 48 6.47 -12.39 11.78
C ARG A 48 5.18 -11.66 12.16
N ALA A 49 4.03 -12.18 11.75
CA ALA A 49 2.74 -11.59 12.12
C ALA A 49 2.54 -11.58 13.64
N LYS A 50 2.88 -12.68 14.32
CA LYS A 50 2.87 -12.78 15.78
C LYS A 50 3.80 -11.74 16.40
N LEU A 51 5.05 -11.67 15.92
CA LEU A 51 6.04 -10.71 16.38
C LEU A 51 5.55 -9.26 16.26
N VAL A 52 4.90 -8.92 15.14
CA VAL A 52 4.30 -7.59 14.93
C VAL A 52 3.23 -7.28 15.98
N ARG A 53 2.32 -8.21 16.25
CA ARG A 53 1.25 -8.02 17.24
C ARG A 53 1.81 -7.81 18.65
N GLU A 54 2.83 -8.59 19.04
CA GLU A 54 3.52 -8.44 20.32
C GLU A 54 4.27 -7.11 20.42
N ALA A 55 5.00 -6.71 19.37
CA ALA A 55 5.72 -5.44 19.36
C ALA A 55 4.76 -4.24 19.40
N ALA A 56 3.63 -4.30 18.68
CA ALA A 56 2.59 -3.29 18.70
C ALA A 56 2.00 -3.12 20.12
N GLN A 57 1.72 -4.22 20.80
CA GLN A 57 1.23 -4.22 22.17
C GLN A 57 2.22 -3.55 23.12
N ARG A 58 3.53 -3.92 23.05
CA ARG A 58 4.57 -3.28 23.87
C ARG A 58 4.74 -1.81 23.55
N ALA A 59 4.59 -1.43 22.28
CA ALA A 59 4.65 -0.03 21.86
C ALA A 59 3.41 0.79 22.28
N GLY A 60 2.33 0.13 22.72
CA GLY A 60 1.05 0.79 23.05
C GLY A 60 0.35 1.38 21.82
N ARG A 61 0.59 0.79 20.63
CA ARG A 61 0.05 1.26 19.34
C ARG A 61 -0.39 0.07 18.49
N GLU A 62 -1.58 0.15 17.91
CA GLU A 62 -1.96 -0.83 16.89
C GLU A 62 -1.35 -0.48 15.53
N VAL A 63 -0.93 -1.51 14.81
CA VAL A 63 -0.46 -1.44 13.44
C VAL A 63 -1.22 -2.45 12.58
N ALA A 64 -1.48 -2.10 11.32
CA ALA A 64 -2.04 -3.03 10.37
C ALA A 64 -0.97 -3.99 9.82
N ILE A 65 -1.38 -5.19 9.43
CA ILE A 65 -0.54 -6.13 8.69
C ILE A 65 -1.08 -6.25 7.27
N MET A 66 -0.23 -6.02 6.29
CA MET A 66 -0.51 -6.20 4.87
C MET A 66 0.27 -7.39 4.33
N ALA A 67 -0.45 -8.40 3.86
CA ALA A 67 0.11 -9.53 3.12
C ALA A 67 0.22 -9.14 1.64
N ASP A 68 1.43 -9.08 1.10
CA ASP A 68 1.67 -8.72 -0.30
C ASP A 68 2.00 -9.98 -1.10
N LEU A 69 1.07 -10.39 -1.96
CA LEU A 69 1.15 -11.60 -2.76
C LEU A 69 2.22 -11.46 -3.84
N GLN A 70 2.85 -12.58 -4.18
CA GLN A 70 3.90 -12.58 -5.20
C GLN A 70 3.36 -12.25 -6.59
N GLY A 71 2.19 -12.77 -6.95
CA GLY A 71 1.64 -12.68 -8.30
C GLY A 71 2.45 -13.46 -9.33
N PRO A 72 2.10 -13.32 -10.62
CA PRO A 72 2.72 -14.05 -11.72
C PRO A 72 4.02 -13.34 -12.18
N LYS A 73 5.00 -13.19 -11.31
CA LYS A 73 6.29 -12.62 -11.73
C LYS A 73 7.01 -13.61 -12.65
N ILE A 74 7.09 -13.26 -13.92
CA ILE A 74 7.77 -14.05 -14.94
C ILE A 74 9.27 -13.92 -14.77
N ARG A 75 9.99 -15.04 -14.81
CA ARG A 75 11.43 -15.10 -14.54
C ARG A 75 12.16 -15.98 -15.55
N VAL A 76 13.39 -15.61 -15.88
CA VAL A 76 14.34 -16.52 -16.53
C VAL A 76 14.71 -17.67 -15.60
N GLY A 77 15.11 -18.79 -16.16
CA GLY A 77 15.63 -19.93 -15.44
C GLY A 77 17.00 -19.67 -14.83
N LYS A 78 17.67 -20.77 -14.47
CA LYS A 78 19.03 -20.73 -13.90
C LYS A 78 20.05 -20.85 -15.02
N PHE A 79 21.23 -20.25 -14.81
CA PHE A 79 22.40 -20.41 -15.66
C PHE A 79 23.39 -21.41 -15.07
N ALA A 80 24.12 -22.13 -15.92
CA ALA A 80 25.10 -23.13 -15.49
C ALA A 80 26.18 -22.52 -14.56
N GLU A 81 26.61 -21.31 -14.87
CA GLU A 81 27.60 -20.55 -14.09
C GLU A 81 26.97 -19.49 -13.17
N GLY A 82 25.66 -19.57 -12.94
CA GLY A 82 24.90 -18.64 -12.10
C GLY A 82 24.55 -17.31 -12.79
N LYS A 83 25.30 -16.91 -13.80
CA LYS A 83 25.11 -15.65 -14.55
C LYS A 83 25.79 -15.70 -15.90
N VAL A 84 25.40 -14.79 -16.79
CA VAL A 84 26.01 -14.55 -18.09
C VAL A 84 26.15 -13.05 -18.34
N GLN A 85 27.14 -12.65 -19.13
CA GLN A 85 27.30 -11.28 -19.61
C GLN A 85 26.76 -11.20 -21.04
N LEU A 86 25.68 -10.43 -21.24
CA LEU A 86 25.10 -10.19 -22.55
C LEU A 86 25.67 -8.92 -23.18
N GLU A 87 26.12 -9.03 -24.42
CA GLU A 87 26.70 -7.91 -25.16
C GLU A 87 25.70 -7.33 -26.16
N PRO A 88 25.64 -5.99 -26.34
CA PRO A 88 24.79 -5.35 -27.34
C PRO A 88 25.06 -5.92 -28.75
N GLY A 89 23.98 -6.18 -29.49
CA GLY A 89 24.04 -6.81 -30.83
C GLY A 89 24.07 -8.34 -30.78
N GLY A 90 24.33 -8.95 -29.64
CA GLY A 90 24.33 -10.40 -29.46
C GLY A 90 22.94 -11.01 -29.68
N LYS A 91 22.91 -12.31 -30.04
CA LYS A 91 21.67 -13.09 -30.14
C LYS A 91 21.47 -13.87 -28.86
N PHE A 92 20.24 -13.87 -28.37
CA PHE A 92 19.86 -14.58 -27.15
C PHE A 92 18.48 -15.21 -27.30
N VAL A 93 18.32 -16.45 -26.86
CA VAL A 93 17.05 -17.20 -26.98
C VAL A 93 16.41 -17.38 -25.62
N LEU A 94 15.14 -17.03 -25.51
CA LEU A 94 14.27 -17.40 -24.40
C LEU A 94 13.44 -18.62 -24.84
N ASP A 95 13.71 -19.77 -24.22
CA ASP A 95 13.12 -21.05 -24.64
C ASP A 95 12.17 -21.58 -23.56
N ALA A 96 10.87 -21.55 -23.86
CA ALA A 96 9.83 -21.99 -22.95
C ALA A 96 9.87 -23.51 -22.67
N SER A 97 10.50 -24.31 -23.54
CA SER A 97 10.64 -25.76 -23.37
C SER A 97 11.90 -26.17 -22.58
N ARG A 98 12.89 -25.27 -22.49
CA ARG A 98 14.19 -25.60 -21.88
C ARG A 98 14.08 -25.76 -20.38
N THR A 99 14.54 -26.92 -19.88
CA THR A 99 14.65 -27.23 -18.45
C THR A 99 16.09 -27.20 -17.94
N GLU A 100 17.05 -27.37 -18.86
CA GLU A 100 18.48 -27.32 -18.55
C GLU A 100 18.96 -25.91 -18.24
N PRO A 101 20.00 -25.77 -17.42
CA PRO A 101 20.59 -24.46 -17.16
C PRO A 101 20.98 -23.73 -18.43
N GLY A 102 20.76 -22.39 -18.44
CA GLY A 102 21.11 -21.53 -19.55
C GLY A 102 22.60 -21.26 -19.68
N ASP A 103 22.94 -20.63 -20.81
CA ASP A 103 24.28 -20.22 -21.20
C ASP A 103 24.24 -18.87 -21.96
N LEU A 104 25.32 -18.47 -22.61
CA LEU A 104 25.39 -17.25 -23.43
C LEU A 104 24.46 -17.26 -24.65
N LYS A 105 23.95 -18.41 -25.06
CA LYS A 105 23.07 -18.54 -26.24
C LYS A 105 21.60 -18.42 -25.87
N GLY A 106 21.24 -18.79 -24.64
CA GLY A 106 19.85 -18.74 -24.20
C GLY A 106 19.60 -19.36 -22.84
N VAL A 107 18.37 -19.19 -22.38
CA VAL A 107 17.92 -19.68 -21.08
C VAL A 107 16.45 -20.08 -21.13
N GLY A 108 16.05 -21.02 -20.29
CA GLY A 108 14.64 -21.34 -20.03
C GLY A 108 13.92 -20.23 -19.26
N LEU A 109 12.62 -20.36 -19.13
CA LEU A 109 11.77 -19.46 -18.33
C LEU A 109 10.60 -20.21 -17.69
N ASP A 110 10.04 -19.64 -16.64
CA ASP A 110 8.92 -20.22 -15.90
C ASP A 110 7.55 -19.98 -16.59
N TYR A 111 7.44 -18.96 -17.44
CA TYR A 111 6.23 -18.59 -18.15
C TYR A 111 6.18 -19.21 -19.55
N LYS A 112 5.52 -20.35 -19.68
CA LYS A 112 5.48 -21.15 -20.90
C LYS A 112 4.68 -20.53 -22.06
N GLU A 113 3.81 -19.56 -21.76
CA GLU A 113 2.98 -18.85 -22.73
C GLU A 113 3.72 -17.68 -23.43
N LEU A 114 4.94 -17.33 -23.00
CA LEU A 114 5.68 -16.19 -23.57
C LEU A 114 5.75 -16.23 -25.11
N PRO A 115 6.01 -17.38 -25.77
CA PRO A 115 6.06 -17.44 -27.24
C PRO A 115 4.74 -17.07 -27.92
N ARG A 116 3.60 -17.24 -27.24
CA ARG A 116 2.28 -16.86 -27.74
C ARG A 116 1.96 -15.39 -27.54
N ASP A 117 2.56 -14.78 -26.52
CA ASP A 117 2.27 -13.40 -26.10
C ASP A 117 3.16 -12.37 -26.79
N VAL A 118 4.20 -12.81 -27.52
CA VAL A 118 5.16 -11.91 -28.17
C VAL A 118 5.25 -12.13 -29.68
N LYS A 119 5.64 -11.09 -30.39
CA LYS A 119 5.85 -11.09 -31.82
C LYS A 119 7.10 -10.31 -32.19
N ALA A 120 7.56 -10.46 -33.43
CA ALA A 120 8.68 -9.69 -33.96
C ALA A 120 8.50 -8.18 -33.75
N GLY A 121 9.54 -7.52 -33.23
CA GLY A 121 9.54 -6.11 -32.89
C GLY A 121 9.17 -5.80 -31.46
N ASP A 122 8.58 -6.73 -30.70
CA ASP A 122 8.32 -6.53 -29.28
C ASP A 122 9.61 -6.38 -28.49
N VAL A 123 9.57 -5.59 -27.43
CA VAL A 123 10.69 -5.33 -26.55
C VAL A 123 10.47 -6.03 -25.21
N LEU A 124 11.44 -6.86 -24.82
CA LEU A 124 11.48 -7.53 -23.53
C LEU A 124 12.53 -6.88 -22.63
N LEU A 125 12.14 -6.66 -21.39
CA LEU A 125 12.91 -5.96 -20.37
C LEU A 125 13.27 -6.95 -19.25
N LEU A 126 14.55 -7.26 -19.09
CA LEU A 126 15.04 -8.21 -18.11
C LEU A 126 15.80 -7.48 -17.01
N ASN A 127 15.85 -8.09 -15.82
CA ASN A 127 16.55 -7.56 -14.66
C ASN A 127 16.12 -6.10 -14.37
N ASP A 128 14.79 -5.89 -14.22
CA ASP A 128 14.17 -4.59 -13.97
C ASP A 128 14.52 -3.50 -15.01
N GLY A 129 14.66 -3.93 -16.27
CA GLY A 129 14.93 -3.04 -17.42
C GLY A 129 16.40 -2.73 -17.66
N LEU A 130 17.33 -3.26 -16.86
CA LEU A 130 18.77 -3.10 -17.07
C LEU A 130 19.28 -3.80 -18.33
N ILE A 131 18.52 -4.82 -18.80
CA ILE A 131 18.81 -5.53 -20.06
C ILE A 131 17.60 -5.40 -20.97
N VAL A 132 17.83 -5.05 -22.22
CA VAL A 132 16.78 -4.83 -23.21
C VAL A 132 17.00 -5.77 -24.39
N LEU A 133 16.00 -6.60 -24.67
CA LEU A 133 15.99 -7.51 -25.81
C LEU A 133 14.89 -7.09 -26.79
N THR A 134 15.17 -7.15 -28.10
CA THR A 134 14.15 -7.03 -29.15
C THR A 134 13.85 -8.40 -29.73
N VAL A 135 12.60 -8.78 -29.79
CA VAL A 135 12.16 -10.03 -30.41
C VAL A 135 12.38 -9.96 -31.93
N ASP A 136 13.17 -10.88 -32.45
CA ASP A 136 13.39 -10.99 -33.89
C ASP A 136 12.33 -11.89 -34.53
N VAL A 137 12.13 -13.09 -33.95
CA VAL A 137 11.17 -14.08 -34.45
C VAL A 137 10.84 -15.09 -33.36
N VAL A 138 9.62 -15.63 -33.38
CA VAL A 138 9.19 -16.75 -32.55
C VAL A 138 9.19 -18.03 -33.39
N ARG A 139 9.80 -19.09 -32.89
CA ARG A 139 9.86 -20.41 -33.55
C ARG A 139 9.47 -21.50 -32.55
N GLY A 140 8.24 -21.98 -32.65
CA GLY A 140 7.71 -22.93 -31.66
C GLY A 140 7.76 -22.35 -30.23
N GLU A 141 8.49 -23.00 -29.36
CA GLU A 141 8.64 -22.58 -27.95
C GLU A 141 9.84 -21.61 -27.72
N GLU A 142 10.53 -21.22 -28.80
CA GLU A 142 11.71 -20.36 -28.73
C GLU A 142 11.37 -18.93 -29.16
N VAL A 143 11.75 -17.95 -28.34
CA VAL A 143 11.72 -16.52 -28.65
C VAL A 143 13.16 -16.09 -28.96
N HIS A 144 13.47 -15.90 -30.23
CA HIS A 144 14.77 -15.43 -30.68
C HIS A 144 14.85 -13.91 -30.58
N THR A 145 15.88 -13.41 -29.94
CA THR A 145 16.02 -11.97 -29.66
C THR A 145 17.40 -11.45 -30.04
N THR A 146 17.45 -10.13 -30.21
CA THR A 146 18.70 -9.36 -30.31
C THR A 146 18.84 -8.49 -29.07
N VAL A 147 20.00 -8.52 -28.42
CA VAL A 147 20.33 -7.67 -27.27
C VAL A 147 20.49 -6.23 -27.74
N LYS A 148 19.66 -5.32 -27.24
CA LYS A 148 19.76 -3.86 -27.47
C LYS A 148 20.59 -3.16 -26.41
N LEU A 149 20.33 -3.49 -25.15
CA LEU A 149 21.11 -3.06 -24.01
C LEU A 149 21.59 -4.32 -23.28
N GLY A 150 22.90 -4.49 -23.20
CA GLY A 150 23.55 -5.63 -22.55
C GLY A 150 23.80 -5.39 -21.07
N GLY A 151 24.27 -6.44 -20.40
CA GLY A 151 24.61 -6.41 -18.99
C GLY A 151 24.70 -7.80 -18.38
N GLU A 152 24.93 -7.87 -17.09
CA GLU A 152 24.95 -9.11 -16.33
C GLU A 152 23.52 -9.63 -16.11
N LEU A 153 23.21 -10.83 -16.62
CA LEU A 153 21.96 -11.53 -16.38
C LEU A 153 22.22 -12.74 -15.50
N SER A 154 21.70 -12.71 -14.28
CA SER A 154 21.82 -13.80 -13.31
C SER A 154 20.53 -14.62 -13.19
N ASN A 155 20.61 -15.70 -12.39
CA ASN A 155 19.49 -16.63 -12.14
C ASN A 155 18.21 -15.92 -11.71
N ASN A 156 17.08 -16.41 -12.22
CA ASN A 156 15.72 -16.05 -11.77
C ASN A 156 15.37 -14.56 -11.88
N LYS A 157 16.02 -13.83 -12.78
CA LYS A 157 15.70 -12.42 -13.03
C LYS A 157 14.36 -12.25 -13.74
N GLY A 158 13.66 -11.16 -13.42
CA GLY A 158 12.35 -10.85 -13.98
C GLY A 158 12.39 -10.58 -15.48
N ILE A 159 11.29 -10.91 -16.16
CA ILE A 159 11.02 -10.55 -17.56
C ILE A 159 9.74 -9.72 -17.57
N ASN A 160 9.79 -8.55 -18.20
CA ASN A 160 8.63 -7.73 -18.50
C ASN A 160 8.55 -7.49 -20.02
N LYS A 161 7.36 -7.20 -20.51
CA LYS A 161 7.16 -6.75 -21.89
C LYS A 161 6.85 -5.26 -21.88
N GLN A 162 7.59 -4.49 -22.64
CA GLN A 162 7.32 -3.05 -22.77
C GLN A 162 5.93 -2.82 -23.35
N GLY A 163 5.13 -1.97 -22.71
CA GLY A 163 3.76 -1.69 -23.08
C GLY A 163 2.74 -2.77 -22.69
N GLY A 164 3.17 -3.83 -21.98
CA GLY A 164 2.30 -4.89 -21.47
C GLY A 164 1.89 -5.95 -22.49
N GLY A 165 0.75 -6.62 -22.28
CA GLY A 165 0.18 -7.62 -23.19
C GLY A 165 0.57 -9.06 -22.88
N LEU A 166 1.09 -9.36 -21.71
CA LEU A 166 1.29 -10.73 -21.23
C LEU A 166 -0.02 -11.27 -20.64
N THR A 167 -0.42 -12.49 -21.02
CA THR A 167 -1.71 -13.08 -20.65
C THR A 167 -1.70 -13.79 -19.29
N ALA A 168 -0.55 -13.83 -18.61
CA ALA A 168 -0.41 -14.45 -17.29
C ALA A 168 -1.55 -14.01 -16.34
N PRO A 169 -2.22 -14.96 -15.63
CA PRO A 169 -3.27 -14.64 -14.68
C PRO A 169 -2.70 -13.86 -13.48
N ALA A 170 -3.47 -12.93 -12.93
CA ALA A 170 -3.02 -12.13 -11.79
C ALA A 170 -2.82 -12.94 -10.51
N LEU A 171 -3.52 -14.07 -10.35
CA LEU A 171 -3.43 -14.95 -9.19
C LEU A 171 -2.89 -16.33 -9.59
N THR A 172 -1.81 -16.73 -8.95
CA THR A 172 -1.18 -18.03 -9.12
C THR A 172 -1.70 -19.05 -8.09
N ALA A 173 -1.38 -20.33 -8.29
CA ALA A 173 -1.66 -21.36 -7.29
C ALA A 173 -0.97 -21.05 -5.96
N LYS A 174 0.27 -20.52 -6.00
CA LYS A 174 0.97 -20.05 -4.81
C LYS A 174 0.20 -18.95 -4.08
N ASP A 175 -0.31 -17.95 -4.81
CA ASP A 175 -1.07 -16.86 -4.21
C ASP A 175 -2.33 -17.36 -3.50
N MET A 176 -2.98 -18.42 -4.00
CA MET A 176 -4.13 -19.04 -3.35
C MET A 176 -3.76 -19.65 -1.99
N GLU A 177 -2.60 -20.32 -1.89
CA GLU A 177 -2.10 -20.84 -0.61
C GLU A 177 -1.61 -19.72 0.31
N ASP A 178 -0.97 -18.70 -0.25
CA ASP A 178 -0.52 -17.53 0.50
C ASP A 178 -1.70 -16.75 1.11
N ILE A 179 -2.83 -16.65 0.42
CA ILE A 179 -4.08 -16.06 0.95
C ILE A 179 -4.57 -16.86 2.16
N LYS A 180 -4.56 -18.20 2.12
CA LYS A 180 -4.93 -19.01 3.27
C LYS A 180 -4.02 -18.75 4.47
N THR A 181 -2.71 -18.68 4.23
CA THR A 181 -1.73 -18.33 5.26
C THR A 181 -1.98 -16.94 5.83
N ALA A 182 -2.21 -15.93 4.99
CA ALA A 182 -2.51 -14.57 5.41
C ALA A 182 -3.79 -14.49 6.26
N MET A 183 -4.81 -15.27 5.92
CA MET A 183 -6.05 -15.31 6.70
C MET A 183 -5.89 -16.03 8.03
N SER A 184 -4.99 -17.00 8.15
CA SER A 184 -4.73 -17.71 9.41
C SER A 184 -4.24 -16.78 10.54
N PHE A 185 -3.51 -15.71 10.21
CA PHE A 185 -3.10 -14.68 11.17
C PHE A 185 -3.89 -13.36 11.03
N GLN A 186 -5.01 -13.41 10.29
CA GLN A 186 -5.95 -12.30 10.11
C GLN A 186 -5.24 -11.03 9.62
N ALA A 187 -4.54 -11.12 8.48
CA ALA A 187 -3.96 -9.97 7.81
C ALA A 187 -5.05 -8.91 7.55
N ASP A 188 -4.78 -7.65 7.89
CA ASP A 188 -5.74 -6.55 7.77
C ASP A 188 -5.95 -6.15 6.30
N TYR A 189 -4.89 -6.33 5.48
CA TYR A 189 -4.90 -6.08 4.04
C TYR A 189 -4.22 -7.21 3.27
N VAL A 190 -4.70 -7.44 2.05
CA VAL A 190 -4.05 -8.27 1.04
C VAL A 190 -3.77 -7.41 -0.18
N ALA A 191 -2.49 -7.27 -0.54
CA ALA A 191 -2.07 -6.58 -1.75
C ALA A 191 -1.92 -7.61 -2.89
N VAL A 192 -2.62 -7.35 -3.99
CA VAL A 192 -2.66 -8.21 -5.17
C VAL A 192 -1.70 -7.67 -6.23
N SER A 193 -0.71 -8.47 -6.61
CA SER A 193 0.29 -8.10 -7.61
C SER A 193 -0.23 -8.32 -9.04
N PHE A 194 0.11 -7.38 -9.92
CA PHE A 194 -0.15 -7.42 -11.36
C PHE A 194 -1.62 -7.56 -11.79
N PRO A 195 -2.64 -7.01 -11.10
CA PRO A 195 -4.00 -7.02 -11.61
C PRO A 195 -4.09 -6.16 -12.87
N LYS A 196 -4.86 -6.63 -13.85
CA LYS A 196 -5.07 -5.95 -15.13
C LYS A 196 -6.41 -5.22 -15.22
N ASN A 197 -7.41 -5.69 -14.45
CA ASN A 197 -8.79 -5.22 -14.51
C ASN A 197 -9.56 -5.52 -13.22
N ALA A 198 -10.84 -5.16 -13.19
CA ALA A 198 -11.74 -5.43 -12.07
C ALA A 198 -11.90 -6.92 -11.77
N THR A 199 -11.98 -7.77 -12.79
CA THR A 199 -12.20 -9.22 -12.63
C THR A 199 -11.09 -9.88 -11.82
N ASP A 200 -9.84 -9.48 -12.03
CA ASP A 200 -8.70 -10.00 -11.25
C ASP A 200 -8.87 -9.68 -9.74
N MET A 201 -9.32 -8.46 -9.42
CA MET A 201 -9.55 -8.04 -8.04
C MET A 201 -10.79 -8.69 -7.42
N GLU A 202 -11.86 -8.90 -8.20
CA GLU A 202 -13.05 -9.62 -7.76
C GLU A 202 -12.74 -11.09 -7.44
N MET A 203 -11.92 -11.74 -8.26
CA MET A 203 -11.42 -13.10 -7.98
C MET A 203 -10.63 -13.13 -6.67
N ALA A 204 -9.71 -12.19 -6.47
CA ALA A 204 -8.95 -12.08 -5.21
C ALA A 204 -9.90 -11.88 -4.02
N ARG A 205 -10.96 -11.07 -4.17
CA ARG A 205 -11.99 -10.85 -3.15
C ARG A 205 -12.69 -12.15 -2.77
N GLN A 206 -13.09 -12.95 -3.76
CA GLN A 206 -13.75 -14.23 -3.52
C GLN A 206 -12.84 -15.21 -2.78
N LEU A 207 -11.58 -15.34 -3.21
CA LEU A 207 -10.60 -16.21 -2.56
C LEU A 207 -10.33 -15.79 -1.11
N CYS A 208 -10.18 -14.49 -0.86
CA CYS A 208 -10.03 -13.95 0.49
C CYS A 208 -11.26 -14.23 1.35
N ASN A 209 -12.47 -14.02 0.83
CA ASN A 209 -13.70 -14.28 1.58
C ASN A 209 -13.83 -15.76 1.98
N VAL A 210 -13.53 -16.69 1.08
CA VAL A 210 -13.53 -18.14 1.37
C VAL A 210 -12.50 -18.49 2.43
N ALA A 211 -11.26 -18.03 2.26
CA ALA A 211 -10.16 -18.31 3.19
C ALA A 211 -10.37 -17.68 4.58
N ALA A 212 -11.03 -16.51 4.65
CA ALA A 212 -11.27 -15.77 5.88
C ALA A 212 -12.52 -16.20 6.64
N ALA A 213 -13.41 -16.96 6.00
CA ALA A 213 -14.71 -17.35 6.60
C ALA A 213 -14.56 -18.06 7.96
N PRO A 214 -13.62 -19.00 8.18
CA PRO A 214 -13.43 -19.64 9.48
C PRO A 214 -13.07 -18.66 10.61
N TYR A 215 -12.45 -17.54 10.27
CA TYR A 215 -11.94 -16.54 11.22
C TYR A 215 -12.92 -15.39 11.41
N LYS A 216 -14.06 -15.37 10.71
CA LYS A 216 -15.01 -14.23 10.68
C LYS A 216 -14.31 -12.90 10.40
N HIS A 217 -13.31 -12.94 9.53
CA HIS A 217 -12.46 -11.81 9.17
C HIS A 217 -12.75 -11.32 7.75
N LYS A 218 -12.47 -10.04 7.47
CA LYS A 218 -12.63 -9.46 6.14
C LYS A 218 -11.47 -8.50 5.86
N PRO A 219 -10.44 -8.93 5.12
CA PRO A 219 -9.33 -8.07 4.78
C PRO A 219 -9.73 -6.99 3.78
N GLY A 220 -9.03 -5.84 3.83
CA GLY A 220 -9.05 -4.89 2.74
C GLY A 220 -8.21 -5.39 1.56
N LEU A 221 -8.61 -5.09 0.31
CA LEU A 221 -7.81 -5.43 -0.87
C LEU A 221 -7.15 -4.19 -1.45
N ILE A 222 -5.84 -4.30 -1.67
CA ILE A 222 -5.01 -3.27 -2.31
C ILE A 222 -4.59 -3.78 -3.69
N ALA A 223 -5.00 -3.11 -4.76
CA ALA A 223 -4.54 -3.42 -6.11
C ALA A 223 -3.18 -2.75 -6.35
N LYS A 224 -2.14 -3.53 -6.67
CA LYS A 224 -0.84 -2.99 -7.03
C LYS A 224 -0.83 -2.64 -8.51
N ILE A 225 -0.69 -1.35 -8.82
CA ILE A 225 -0.66 -0.87 -10.20
C ILE A 225 0.77 -0.96 -10.70
N GLU A 226 1.04 -2.04 -11.42
CA GLU A 226 2.36 -2.47 -11.89
C GLU A 226 2.42 -2.68 -13.40
N ARG A 227 1.25 -2.76 -14.05
CA ARG A 227 1.12 -3.04 -15.50
C ARG A 227 0.56 -1.86 -16.27
N ALA A 228 1.03 -1.70 -17.50
CA ALA A 228 0.52 -0.70 -18.44
C ALA A 228 -0.98 -0.87 -18.72
N GLU A 229 -1.47 -2.13 -18.79
CA GLU A 229 -2.88 -2.45 -19.03
C GLU A 229 -3.82 -2.02 -17.89
N ALA A 230 -3.31 -1.94 -16.68
CA ALA A 230 -4.10 -1.48 -15.52
C ALA A 230 -4.44 0.01 -15.59
N ILE A 231 -3.62 0.81 -16.29
CA ILE A 231 -3.78 2.27 -16.34
C ILE A 231 -5.11 2.70 -16.96
N PRO A 232 -5.51 2.23 -18.16
CA PRO A 232 -6.81 2.56 -18.74
C PRO A 232 -7.99 1.94 -17.98
N LYS A 233 -7.75 0.93 -17.16
CA LYS A 233 -8.73 0.21 -16.34
C LYS A 233 -8.79 0.66 -14.87
N LEU A 234 -8.07 1.72 -14.53
CA LEU A 234 -7.87 2.15 -13.14
C LEU A 234 -9.19 2.44 -12.42
N GLU A 235 -10.18 3.03 -13.08
CA GLU A 235 -11.48 3.35 -12.49
C GLU A 235 -12.24 2.08 -12.08
N GLU A 236 -12.27 1.07 -12.95
CA GLU A 236 -12.94 -0.20 -12.63
C GLU A 236 -12.19 -0.98 -11.55
N ILE A 237 -10.85 -0.94 -11.52
CA ILE A 237 -10.03 -1.53 -10.47
C ILE A 237 -10.30 -0.86 -9.13
N LEU A 238 -10.32 0.48 -9.09
CA LEU A 238 -10.63 1.24 -7.87
C LEU A 238 -12.02 0.90 -7.33
N ARG A 239 -13.01 0.75 -8.18
CA ARG A 239 -14.39 0.46 -7.76
C ARG A 239 -14.49 -0.83 -6.93
N VAL A 240 -13.75 -1.88 -7.28
CA VAL A 240 -13.82 -3.20 -6.65
C VAL A 240 -12.74 -3.43 -5.56
N SER A 241 -11.79 -2.50 -5.43
CA SER A 241 -10.71 -2.55 -4.44
C SER A 241 -11.00 -1.64 -3.24
N ASP A 242 -10.33 -1.87 -2.12
CA ASP A 242 -10.35 -0.96 -0.95
C ASP A 242 -9.27 0.13 -1.06
N GLY A 243 -8.27 -0.09 -1.88
CA GLY A 243 -7.20 0.86 -2.18
C GLY A 243 -6.31 0.40 -3.32
N ILE A 244 -5.34 1.24 -3.66
CA ILE A 244 -4.30 0.93 -4.64
C ILE A 244 -2.91 1.19 -4.08
N MET A 245 -1.93 0.52 -4.68
CA MET A 245 -0.51 0.82 -4.48
C MET A 245 0.09 1.24 -5.82
N VAL A 246 0.65 2.44 -5.86
CA VAL A 246 1.46 2.91 -6.99
C VAL A 246 2.83 2.25 -6.86
N ALA A 247 3.00 1.09 -7.49
CA ALA A 247 4.21 0.27 -7.42
C ALA A 247 5.18 0.70 -8.54
N ARG A 248 5.91 1.78 -8.28
CA ARG A 248 6.66 2.53 -9.29
C ARG A 248 7.77 1.74 -9.96
N GLY A 249 8.37 0.76 -9.27
CA GLY A 249 9.44 -0.07 -9.81
C GLY A 249 8.99 -0.87 -11.03
N ASP A 250 8.07 -1.81 -10.86
CA ASP A 250 7.57 -2.64 -11.96
C ASP A 250 6.79 -1.82 -12.99
N LEU A 251 6.02 -0.80 -12.56
CA LEU A 251 5.31 0.08 -13.47
C LEU A 251 6.27 0.84 -14.40
N ALA A 252 7.37 1.37 -13.88
CA ALA A 252 8.35 2.11 -14.66
C ALA A 252 9.05 1.25 -15.73
N VAL A 253 9.20 -0.04 -15.47
CA VAL A 253 9.73 -0.99 -16.45
C VAL A 253 8.82 -1.05 -17.68
N GLU A 254 7.49 -1.07 -17.50
CA GLU A 254 6.55 -1.20 -18.62
C GLU A 254 6.23 0.12 -19.34
N VAL A 255 6.11 1.23 -18.59
CA VAL A 255 5.67 2.53 -19.16
C VAL A 255 6.81 3.52 -19.36
N GLY A 256 8.00 3.21 -18.84
CA GLY A 256 9.16 4.10 -18.84
C GLY A 256 9.17 5.04 -17.61
N ASN A 257 10.38 5.32 -17.09
CA ASN A 257 10.57 6.14 -15.90
C ASN A 257 9.95 7.54 -16.00
N ALA A 258 10.02 8.17 -17.17
CA ALA A 258 9.52 9.53 -17.38
C ALA A 258 7.99 9.67 -17.24
N ALA A 259 7.23 8.59 -17.45
CA ALA A 259 5.77 8.61 -17.34
C ALA A 259 5.28 8.47 -15.88
N VAL A 260 6.07 7.86 -15.00
CA VAL A 260 5.65 7.48 -13.64
C VAL A 260 5.19 8.67 -12.78
N PRO A 261 5.88 9.83 -12.74
CA PRO A 261 5.45 10.94 -11.88
C PRO A 261 4.04 11.47 -12.20
N ALA A 262 3.72 11.60 -13.48
CA ALA A 262 2.39 12.05 -13.90
C ALA A 262 1.31 10.99 -13.58
N LEU A 263 1.62 9.72 -13.79
CA LEU A 263 0.73 8.60 -13.44
C LEU A 263 0.50 8.53 -11.93
N GLN A 264 1.53 8.70 -11.10
CA GLN A 264 1.41 8.75 -9.65
C GLN A 264 0.40 9.81 -9.22
N LYS A 265 0.53 11.05 -9.70
CA LYS A 265 -0.39 12.16 -9.37
C LYS A 265 -1.83 11.82 -9.77
N ARG A 266 -2.01 11.27 -10.98
CA ARG A 266 -3.33 10.85 -11.47
C ARG A 266 -3.93 9.75 -10.59
N MET A 267 -3.17 8.72 -10.25
CA MET A 267 -3.62 7.60 -9.43
C MET A 267 -4.02 8.04 -8.04
N ILE A 268 -3.21 8.89 -7.38
CA ILE A 268 -3.52 9.44 -6.06
C ILE A 268 -4.82 10.25 -6.12
N LYS A 269 -4.96 11.12 -7.10
CA LYS A 269 -6.18 11.94 -7.29
C LYS A 269 -7.43 11.07 -7.49
N MET A 270 -7.34 10.05 -8.35
CA MET A 270 -8.48 9.15 -8.62
C MET A 270 -8.84 8.29 -7.41
N ALA A 271 -7.85 7.76 -6.67
CA ALA A 271 -8.10 6.98 -5.47
C ALA A 271 -8.79 7.83 -4.40
N ARG A 272 -8.32 9.05 -4.16
CA ARG A 272 -8.95 9.98 -3.19
C ARG A 272 -10.37 10.34 -3.59
N ALA A 273 -10.61 10.63 -4.87
CA ALA A 273 -11.94 10.95 -5.39
C ALA A 273 -12.93 9.77 -5.30
N GLY A 274 -12.43 8.54 -5.35
CA GLY A 274 -13.21 7.30 -5.22
C GLY A 274 -13.30 6.77 -3.80
N ASP A 275 -12.91 7.54 -2.78
CA ASP A 275 -12.89 7.12 -1.36
C ASP A 275 -12.02 5.87 -1.12
N LYS A 276 -10.91 5.77 -1.82
CA LYS A 276 -9.97 4.66 -1.74
C LYS A 276 -8.63 5.10 -1.14
N VAL A 277 -8.01 4.16 -0.43
CA VAL A 277 -6.66 4.34 0.11
C VAL A 277 -5.62 4.28 -1.01
N VAL A 278 -4.56 5.06 -0.92
CA VAL A 278 -3.44 5.01 -1.87
C VAL A 278 -2.11 4.96 -1.15
N ILE A 279 -1.26 4.02 -1.57
CA ILE A 279 0.10 3.83 -1.09
C ILE A 279 1.06 4.19 -2.22
N THR A 280 2.02 5.07 -1.98
CA THR A 280 3.13 5.31 -2.90
C THR A 280 4.32 4.45 -2.49
N ALA A 281 4.81 3.63 -3.42
CA ALA A 281 5.74 2.55 -3.11
C ALA A 281 6.95 2.53 -4.05
N THR A 282 7.98 1.83 -3.59
CA THR A 282 9.26 1.50 -4.22
C THR A 282 10.19 2.68 -4.45
N GLN A 283 11.47 2.47 -4.15
CA GLN A 283 12.57 3.41 -4.35
C GLN A 283 12.34 4.77 -3.67
N MET A 284 11.69 4.77 -2.49
CA MET A 284 11.42 6.01 -1.76
C MET A 284 12.68 6.55 -1.05
N MET A 285 13.43 5.66 -0.39
CA MET A 285 14.62 5.95 0.39
C MET A 285 15.73 4.92 0.11
N GLU A 286 15.85 4.46 -1.13
CA GLU A 286 16.65 3.30 -1.53
C GLU A 286 18.12 3.42 -1.15
N SER A 287 18.70 4.63 -1.19
CA SER A 287 20.08 4.85 -0.77
C SER A 287 20.32 4.49 0.70
N MET A 288 19.27 4.56 1.54
CA MET A 288 19.37 4.21 2.96
C MET A 288 19.40 2.70 3.23
N ILE A 289 19.34 1.85 2.20
CA ILE A 289 19.70 0.44 2.34
C ILE A 289 21.15 0.32 2.85
N VAL A 290 22.03 1.19 2.39
CA VAL A 290 23.47 1.15 2.70
C VAL A 290 24.01 2.42 3.35
N ASN A 291 23.30 3.54 3.24
CA ASN A 291 23.70 4.84 3.79
C ASN A 291 22.81 5.26 4.96
N PRO A 292 23.35 5.94 5.98
CA PRO A 292 22.57 6.37 7.16
C PRO A 292 21.69 7.59 6.91
N VAL A 293 21.82 8.25 5.76
CA VAL A 293 21.04 9.44 5.38
C VAL A 293 20.58 9.32 3.94
N PRO A 294 19.39 9.87 3.59
CA PRO A 294 18.86 9.84 2.23
C PRO A 294 19.55 10.88 1.33
N THR A 295 19.40 10.71 0.03
CA THR A 295 19.77 11.73 -0.95
C THR A 295 18.71 12.85 -0.97
N ARG A 296 19.10 14.05 -1.48
CA ARG A 296 18.16 15.16 -1.66
C ARG A 296 17.04 14.82 -2.66
N ALA A 297 17.34 13.99 -3.66
CA ALA A 297 16.33 13.54 -4.63
C ALA A 297 15.26 12.66 -3.97
N GLU A 298 15.66 11.74 -3.09
CA GLU A 298 14.75 10.91 -2.32
C GLU A 298 13.89 11.74 -1.36
N VAL A 299 14.49 12.70 -0.66
CA VAL A 299 13.74 13.64 0.20
C VAL A 299 12.67 14.39 -0.62
N SER A 300 13.02 14.88 -1.82
CA SER A 300 12.09 15.55 -2.71
C SER A 300 11.00 14.62 -3.23
N ASP A 301 11.33 13.36 -3.50
CA ASP A 301 10.37 12.36 -3.99
C ASP A 301 9.34 11.99 -2.91
N VAL A 302 9.79 11.72 -1.67
CA VAL A 302 8.88 11.48 -0.53
C VAL A 302 7.99 12.69 -0.29
N ALA A 303 8.56 13.89 -0.23
CA ALA A 303 7.81 15.13 -0.04
C ALA A 303 6.76 15.33 -1.14
N ASN A 304 7.12 15.07 -2.40
CA ASN A 304 6.19 15.17 -3.53
C ASN A 304 5.01 14.18 -3.40
N ALA A 305 5.25 12.94 -2.99
CA ALA A 305 4.17 11.98 -2.73
C ALA A 305 3.22 12.44 -1.61
N VAL A 306 3.76 13.05 -0.55
CA VAL A 306 2.98 13.64 0.55
C VAL A 306 2.12 14.80 0.06
N LEU A 307 2.69 15.72 -0.74
CA LEU A 307 2.01 16.87 -1.32
C LEU A 307 0.97 16.47 -2.38
N ASP A 308 1.16 15.35 -3.05
CA ASP A 308 0.15 14.75 -3.94
C ASP A 308 -1.07 14.24 -3.16
N GLY A 309 -0.94 14.06 -1.84
CA GLY A 309 -2.02 13.61 -0.96
C GLY A 309 -2.09 12.08 -0.77
N THR A 310 -0.99 11.34 -0.96
CA THR A 310 -0.94 9.90 -0.67
C THR A 310 -1.35 9.59 0.77
N ASP A 311 -2.02 8.48 1.01
CA ASP A 311 -2.31 8.02 2.38
C ASP A 311 -1.06 7.54 3.09
N ALA A 312 -0.25 6.77 2.38
CA ALA A 312 0.96 6.19 2.94
C ALA A 312 2.12 6.18 1.94
N VAL A 313 3.32 6.24 2.48
CA VAL A 313 4.58 6.00 1.79
C VAL A 313 5.18 4.69 2.28
N MET A 314 5.79 3.91 1.38
CA MET A 314 6.26 2.56 1.70
C MET A 314 7.77 2.44 1.60
N LEU A 315 8.35 1.80 2.63
CA LEU A 315 9.73 1.33 2.68
C LEU A 315 9.77 -0.17 2.34
N SER A 316 10.64 -0.56 1.43
CA SER A 316 10.81 -1.94 0.93
C SER A 316 12.08 -2.58 1.48
N ALA A 317 13.12 -2.68 0.67
CA ALA A 317 14.41 -3.24 1.08
C ALA A 317 15.09 -2.41 2.18
N GLU A 318 14.78 -1.12 2.27
CA GLU A 318 15.31 -0.19 3.27
C GLU A 318 15.07 -0.69 4.70
N THR A 319 13.90 -1.28 4.96
CA THR A 319 13.55 -1.85 6.27
C THR A 319 13.64 -3.36 6.33
N ALA A 320 13.56 -4.06 5.17
CA ALA A 320 13.60 -5.51 5.11
C ALA A 320 15.02 -6.09 5.17
N ALA A 321 15.98 -5.43 4.52
CA ALA A 321 17.35 -5.91 4.32
C ALA A 321 18.42 -4.83 4.53
N GLY A 322 18.02 -3.57 4.72
CA GLY A 322 18.94 -2.43 4.87
C GLY A 322 19.70 -2.44 6.18
N LYS A 323 20.78 -1.66 6.22
CA LYS A 323 21.63 -1.51 7.42
C LYS A 323 21.02 -0.56 8.47
N TYR A 324 20.09 0.31 8.06
CA TYR A 324 19.57 1.43 8.87
C TYR A 324 18.03 1.45 8.91
N PRO A 325 17.35 0.35 9.29
CA PRO A 325 15.89 0.28 9.20
C PRO A 325 15.17 1.27 10.14
N LEU A 326 15.68 1.51 11.34
CA LEU A 326 15.08 2.48 12.28
C LEU A 326 15.28 3.90 11.80
N GLU A 327 16.50 4.26 11.45
CA GLU A 327 16.86 5.60 10.98
C GLU A 327 16.09 5.96 9.71
N THR A 328 15.85 4.98 8.84
CA THR A 328 15.04 5.18 7.63
C THR A 328 13.58 5.52 7.96
N VAL A 329 12.98 4.85 8.94
CA VAL A 329 11.63 5.19 9.42
C VAL A 329 11.60 6.59 10.04
N GLU A 330 12.59 6.93 10.85
CA GLU A 330 12.69 8.24 11.50
C GLU A 330 12.86 9.37 10.48
N GLU A 331 13.75 9.20 9.49
CA GLU A 331 13.94 10.20 8.43
C GLU A 331 12.69 10.34 7.56
N MET A 332 12.07 9.23 7.17
CA MET A 332 10.80 9.30 6.42
C MET A 332 9.71 10.03 7.21
N ALA A 333 9.61 9.79 8.50
CA ALA A 333 8.66 10.50 9.36
C ALA A 333 8.91 12.02 9.38
N LYS A 334 10.18 12.43 9.52
CA LYS A 334 10.57 13.85 9.48
C LYS A 334 10.23 14.50 8.13
N ILE A 335 10.54 13.83 7.02
CA ILE A 335 10.25 14.36 5.68
C ILE A 335 8.73 14.55 5.50
N CYS A 336 7.93 13.57 5.91
CA CYS A 336 6.47 13.69 5.86
C CYS A 336 5.96 14.86 6.70
N GLU A 337 6.46 15.02 7.93
CA GLU A 337 6.06 16.11 8.82
C GLU A 337 6.44 17.50 8.28
N GLU A 338 7.62 17.64 7.65
CA GLU A 338 8.03 18.89 7.02
C GLU A 338 7.19 19.19 5.78
N ALA A 339 6.96 18.20 4.91
CA ALA A 339 6.12 18.37 3.73
C ALA A 339 4.69 18.78 4.08
N GLU A 340 4.14 18.28 5.19
CA GLU A 340 2.80 18.58 5.67
C GLU A 340 2.66 20.01 6.27
N LYS A 341 3.77 20.74 6.50
CA LYS A 341 3.75 22.14 6.90
C LYS A 341 3.50 23.08 5.73
N ALA A 342 3.69 22.63 4.48
CA ALA A 342 3.40 23.41 3.29
C ALA A 342 1.93 23.86 3.27
N GLU A 343 1.64 24.94 2.53
CA GLU A 343 0.30 25.49 2.44
C GLU A 343 -0.71 24.45 1.96
N TYR A 344 -1.76 24.26 2.74
CA TYR A 344 -2.90 23.44 2.36
C TYR A 344 -3.76 24.20 1.34
N LYS A 345 -4.31 23.47 0.37
CA LYS A 345 -5.40 23.97 -0.45
C LYS A 345 -6.55 24.35 0.46
N GLU A 346 -7.18 25.48 0.20
CA GLU A 346 -8.34 25.92 0.96
C GLU A 346 -9.43 24.84 0.91
N LEU A 347 -9.91 24.44 2.09
CA LEU A 347 -10.95 23.42 2.26
C LEU A 347 -12.23 23.77 1.48
N GLU A 348 -12.51 25.07 1.31
CA GLU A 348 -13.65 25.59 0.57
C GLU A 348 -13.68 25.18 -0.90
N GLY A 349 -12.51 25.07 -1.56
CA GLY A 349 -12.41 24.58 -2.93
C GLY A 349 -12.82 23.13 -3.10
N ASP A 350 -12.67 22.31 -2.04
CA ASP A 350 -13.04 20.90 -2.05
C ASP A 350 -14.56 20.68 -1.90
N PHE A 351 -15.29 21.68 -1.39
CA PHE A 351 -16.72 21.58 -1.05
C PHE A 351 -17.65 22.25 -2.03
N SER A 352 -17.17 23.26 -2.77
CA SER A 352 -17.99 24.01 -3.71
C SER A 352 -18.47 23.10 -4.85
N GLY A 353 -19.78 23.03 -5.03
CA GLY A 353 -20.41 22.29 -6.13
C GLY A 353 -20.57 20.77 -5.92
N LYS A 354 -20.22 20.22 -4.74
CA LYS A 354 -20.49 18.81 -4.42
C LYS A 354 -21.92 18.60 -3.94
N THR A 355 -22.61 17.63 -4.52
CA THR A 355 -23.91 17.15 -4.04
C THR A 355 -23.71 15.80 -3.41
N PHE A 356 -24.21 15.62 -2.19
CA PHE A 356 -24.12 14.35 -1.46
C PHE A 356 -25.42 13.56 -1.58
N SER A 357 -25.31 12.29 -1.84
CA SER A 357 -26.45 11.37 -1.88
C SER A 357 -26.67 10.65 -0.53
N ARG A 358 -25.74 10.80 0.41
CA ARG A 358 -25.76 10.11 1.71
C ARG A 358 -25.67 11.11 2.86
N ILE A 359 -26.43 10.83 3.93
CA ILE A 359 -26.46 11.65 5.15
C ILE A 359 -25.08 11.65 5.83
N ASP A 360 -24.45 10.48 5.97
CA ASP A 360 -23.16 10.34 6.64
C ASP A 360 -22.03 11.16 5.97
N GLN A 361 -22.08 11.30 4.65
CA GLN A 361 -21.18 12.16 3.90
C GLN A 361 -21.39 13.65 4.24
N SER A 362 -22.66 14.09 4.27
CA SER A 362 -22.99 15.46 4.63
C SER A 362 -22.60 15.81 6.06
N ILE A 363 -22.79 14.88 6.99
CA ILE A 363 -22.36 15.04 8.40
C ILE A 363 -20.85 15.12 8.52
N ALA A 364 -20.12 14.22 7.82
CA ALA A 364 -18.66 14.24 7.79
C ALA A 364 -18.11 15.58 7.25
N MET A 365 -18.72 16.12 6.19
CA MET A 365 -18.35 17.42 5.63
C MET A 365 -18.62 18.56 6.59
N GLY A 366 -19.80 18.57 7.23
CA GLY A 366 -20.12 19.55 8.26
C GLY A 366 -19.11 19.53 9.42
N ALA A 367 -18.66 18.35 9.82
CA ALA A 367 -17.64 18.17 10.86
C ALA A 367 -16.30 18.77 10.44
N LEU A 368 -15.83 18.48 9.21
CA LEU A 368 -14.58 19.00 8.68
C LEU A 368 -14.62 20.54 8.59
N PHE A 369 -15.67 21.08 7.99
CA PHE A 369 -15.86 22.53 7.82
C PHE A 369 -15.89 23.24 9.18
N THR A 370 -16.76 22.78 10.08
CA THR A 370 -16.92 23.39 11.41
C THR A 370 -15.65 23.29 12.25
N ALA A 371 -14.98 22.13 12.25
CA ALA A 371 -13.74 21.96 13.00
C ALA A 371 -12.61 22.86 12.48
N HIS A 372 -12.51 23.03 11.15
CA HIS A 372 -11.53 23.92 10.53
C HIS A 372 -11.73 25.37 10.96
N HIS A 373 -12.93 25.90 10.76
CA HIS A 373 -13.24 27.32 11.01
C HIS A 373 -13.29 27.68 12.51
N LEU A 374 -13.63 26.73 13.38
CA LEU A 374 -13.56 26.95 14.84
C LEU A 374 -12.17 26.75 15.42
N GLY A 375 -11.19 26.30 14.65
CA GLY A 375 -9.87 25.96 15.16
C GLY A 375 -9.93 24.81 16.17
N ALA A 376 -10.81 23.84 15.95
CA ALA A 376 -10.98 22.69 16.84
C ALA A 376 -9.68 21.89 16.99
N LYS A 377 -9.44 21.33 18.17
CA LYS A 377 -8.25 20.52 18.47
C LYS A 377 -8.33 19.12 17.88
N ALA A 378 -9.55 18.60 17.69
CA ALA A 378 -9.78 17.25 17.18
C ALA A 378 -11.14 17.15 16.51
N ILE A 379 -11.25 16.20 15.57
CA ILE A 379 -12.50 15.62 15.12
C ILE A 379 -12.55 14.20 15.65
N VAL A 380 -13.65 13.83 16.27
CA VAL A 380 -13.90 12.48 16.77
C VAL A 380 -14.97 11.82 15.90
N ALA A 381 -14.71 10.62 15.42
CA ALA A 381 -15.70 9.81 14.69
C ALA A 381 -15.92 8.51 15.46
N LEU A 382 -17.14 8.36 16.04
CA LEU A 382 -17.58 7.07 16.56
C LEU A 382 -17.97 6.21 15.35
N THR A 383 -17.29 5.07 15.16
CA THR A 383 -17.44 4.27 13.95
C THR A 383 -17.34 2.78 14.22
N ASP A 384 -18.19 2.00 13.58
CA ASP A 384 -18.13 0.54 13.59
C ASP A 384 -17.29 -0.02 12.45
N SER A 385 -17.45 0.53 11.25
CA SER A 385 -16.80 0.05 10.01
C SER A 385 -15.56 0.83 9.56
N GLY A 386 -15.37 2.05 10.05
CA GLY A 386 -14.33 2.97 9.61
C GLY A 386 -14.68 3.78 8.35
N SER A 387 -15.93 3.75 7.87
CA SER A 387 -16.33 4.46 6.64
C SER A 387 -16.31 5.98 6.80
N THR A 388 -16.86 6.51 7.89
CA THR A 388 -16.88 7.96 8.16
C THR A 388 -15.45 8.54 8.28
N PRO A 389 -14.52 7.98 9.08
CA PRO A 389 -13.15 8.46 9.10
C PRO A 389 -12.40 8.29 7.76
N LEU A 390 -12.70 7.23 6.99
CA LEU A 390 -12.15 7.10 5.63
C LEU A 390 -12.57 8.29 4.78
N TRP A 391 -13.85 8.61 4.81
CA TRP A 391 -14.43 9.72 4.06
C TRP A 391 -13.81 11.07 4.46
N MET A 392 -13.72 11.34 5.76
CA MET A 392 -13.06 12.53 6.29
C MET A 392 -11.60 12.63 5.85
N SER A 393 -10.88 11.51 5.79
CA SER A 393 -9.46 11.44 5.43
C SER A 393 -9.17 11.77 3.95
N ARG A 394 -10.18 11.86 3.10
CA ARG A 394 -10.03 12.23 1.68
C ARG A 394 -9.81 13.73 1.47
N HIS A 395 -10.03 14.52 2.51
CA HIS A 395 -9.91 15.98 2.47
C HIS A 395 -8.64 16.47 3.17
N ASP A 396 -8.07 17.57 2.67
CA ASP A 396 -6.87 18.15 3.25
C ASP A 396 -7.25 19.05 4.42
N ILE A 397 -7.18 18.51 5.63
CA ILE A 397 -7.47 19.18 6.89
C ILE A 397 -6.33 18.97 7.90
N ARG A 398 -5.95 20.04 8.61
CA ARG A 398 -4.93 19.97 9.67
C ARG A 398 -5.45 19.41 10.98
N VAL A 399 -6.76 19.51 11.22
CA VAL A 399 -7.37 18.98 12.46
C VAL A 399 -7.29 17.45 12.44
N PRO A 400 -6.67 16.81 13.44
CA PRO A 400 -6.55 15.36 13.49
C PRO A 400 -7.91 14.68 13.69
N ILE A 401 -8.10 13.53 13.04
CA ILE A 401 -9.31 12.72 13.12
C ILE A 401 -9.04 11.53 14.04
N TYR A 402 -9.73 11.48 15.18
CA TYR A 402 -9.70 10.35 16.11
C TYR A 402 -10.90 9.45 15.84
N ALA A 403 -10.64 8.25 15.33
CA ALA A 403 -11.67 7.25 15.04
C ALA A 403 -11.77 6.28 16.23
N LEU A 404 -12.89 6.32 16.92
CA LEU A 404 -13.17 5.48 18.08
C LEU A 404 -14.07 4.32 17.65
N THR A 405 -13.65 3.09 17.88
CA THR A 405 -14.33 1.88 17.43
C THR A 405 -14.26 0.78 18.51
N PRO A 406 -15.33 -0.03 18.67
CA PRO A 406 -15.28 -1.20 19.56
C PRO A 406 -14.57 -2.40 18.92
N ARG A 407 -14.26 -2.32 17.61
CA ARG A 407 -13.72 -3.44 16.82
C ARG A 407 -12.23 -3.31 16.57
N LEU A 408 -11.44 -4.23 17.11
CA LEU A 408 -9.99 -4.28 16.90
C LEU A 408 -9.62 -4.39 15.41
N ALA A 409 -10.37 -5.19 14.63
CA ALA A 409 -10.14 -5.31 13.18
C ALA A 409 -10.35 -3.97 12.45
N THR A 410 -11.37 -3.21 12.83
CA THR A 410 -11.62 -1.86 12.27
C THR A 410 -10.53 -0.88 12.69
N GLN A 411 -10.09 -0.92 13.95
CA GLN A 411 -8.99 -0.08 14.44
C GLN A 411 -7.73 -0.32 13.62
N ARG A 412 -7.36 -1.58 13.39
CA ARG A 412 -6.19 -1.97 12.59
C ARG A 412 -6.33 -1.53 11.14
N LYS A 413 -7.50 -1.76 10.55
CA LYS A 413 -7.77 -1.33 9.17
C LYS A 413 -7.59 0.18 8.99
N MET A 414 -8.04 0.99 9.94
CA MET A 414 -7.93 2.45 9.88
C MET A 414 -6.50 2.98 10.08
N ALA A 415 -5.53 2.13 10.46
CA ALA A 415 -4.15 2.56 10.69
C ALA A 415 -3.47 3.14 9.44
N ILE A 416 -3.95 2.79 8.23
CA ILE A 416 -3.41 3.30 6.96
C ILE A 416 -4.09 4.61 6.51
N TYR A 417 -5.23 5.02 7.09
CA TYR A 417 -5.97 6.19 6.62
C TYR A 417 -5.24 7.49 6.97
N ARG A 418 -5.01 8.34 5.97
CA ARG A 418 -4.35 9.63 6.16
C ARG A 418 -5.04 10.46 7.24
N ASN A 419 -4.27 11.08 8.14
CA ASN A 419 -4.73 11.92 9.25
C ASN A 419 -5.69 11.25 10.26
N VAL A 420 -5.97 9.95 10.14
CA VAL A 420 -6.81 9.21 11.07
C VAL A 420 -5.96 8.54 12.17
N ARG A 421 -6.41 8.66 13.41
CA ARG A 421 -5.81 8.05 14.61
C ARG A 421 -6.82 7.12 15.25
N PRO A 422 -6.77 5.82 14.92
CA PRO A 422 -7.75 4.86 15.41
C PRO A 422 -7.49 4.49 16.86
N LEU A 423 -8.55 4.48 17.67
CA LEU A 423 -8.52 4.11 19.08
C LEU A 423 -9.62 3.08 19.37
N LEU A 424 -9.33 2.12 20.22
CA LEU A 424 -10.32 1.18 20.71
C LEU A 424 -11.15 1.82 21.83
N MET A 425 -12.46 1.78 21.69
CA MET A 425 -13.41 2.24 22.69
C MET A 425 -14.70 1.44 22.56
N ASP A 426 -15.21 0.94 23.66
CA ASP A 426 -16.54 0.33 23.66
C ASP A 426 -17.61 1.41 23.39
N THR A 427 -18.44 1.21 22.36
CA THR A 427 -19.52 2.12 21.94
C THR A 427 -20.89 1.47 22.11
N SER A 428 -20.99 0.41 22.94
CA SER A 428 -22.25 -0.32 23.18
C SER A 428 -23.20 0.40 24.13
N ALA A 429 -22.72 1.45 24.82
CA ALA A 429 -23.52 2.29 25.68
C ALA A 429 -24.51 3.16 24.87
N ASP A 430 -25.46 3.78 25.57
CA ASP A 430 -26.29 4.82 24.98
C ASP A 430 -25.42 6.01 24.49
N ARG A 431 -26.00 6.84 23.63
CA ARG A 431 -25.29 7.95 23.00
C ARG A 431 -24.59 8.87 24.00
N ASP A 432 -25.29 9.31 25.04
CA ASP A 432 -24.77 10.33 25.95
C ASP A 432 -23.59 9.78 26.77
N THR A 433 -23.69 8.56 27.24
CA THR A 433 -22.60 7.81 27.88
C THR A 433 -21.41 7.64 26.92
N ALA A 434 -21.64 7.29 25.64
CA ALA A 434 -20.58 7.12 24.66
C ALA A 434 -19.85 8.44 24.36
N LEU A 435 -20.58 9.57 24.33
CA LEU A 435 -20.00 10.90 24.15
C LEU A 435 -19.10 11.30 25.33
N GLU A 436 -19.55 11.06 26.58
CA GLU A 436 -18.75 11.29 27.78
C GLU A 436 -17.51 10.41 27.82
N GLN A 437 -17.63 9.14 27.49
CA GLN A 437 -16.49 8.22 27.38
C GLN A 437 -15.48 8.69 26.33
N ALA A 438 -15.95 9.16 25.18
CA ALA A 438 -15.08 9.70 24.13
C ALA A 438 -14.29 10.90 24.63
N GLU A 439 -14.94 11.87 25.29
CA GLU A 439 -14.24 13.01 25.90
C GLU A 439 -13.20 12.56 26.94
N GLY A 440 -13.56 11.62 27.80
CA GLY A 440 -12.63 11.02 28.76
C GLY A 440 -11.41 10.33 28.10
N HIS A 441 -11.60 9.71 26.92
CA HIS A 441 -10.49 9.17 26.14
C HIS A 441 -9.56 10.25 25.60
N LEU A 442 -10.10 11.39 25.14
CA LEU A 442 -9.31 12.52 24.64
C LEU A 442 -8.50 13.17 25.79
N LEU A 443 -9.14 13.40 26.93
CA LEU A 443 -8.51 13.99 28.12
C LEU A 443 -7.35 13.13 28.65
N ARG A 444 -7.61 11.84 28.90
CA ARG A 444 -6.57 10.90 29.40
C ARG A 444 -5.35 10.79 28.48
N ARG A 445 -5.49 11.09 27.20
CA ARG A 445 -4.39 11.07 26.22
C ARG A 445 -3.78 12.44 25.96
N ASN A 446 -4.21 13.48 26.70
CA ASN A 446 -3.77 14.87 26.50
C ASN A 446 -3.99 15.35 25.04
N ILE A 447 -5.06 14.89 24.39
CA ILE A 447 -5.46 15.33 23.04
C ILE A 447 -6.19 16.66 23.13
N VAL A 448 -7.02 16.82 24.14
CA VAL A 448 -7.74 18.05 24.50
C VAL A 448 -7.53 18.36 25.97
N GLN A 449 -7.70 19.62 26.33
CA GLN A 449 -7.68 20.13 27.70
C GLN A 449 -8.89 21.05 27.96
N SER A 450 -9.15 21.41 29.20
CA SER A 450 -10.22 22.34 29.57
C SER A 450 -10.19 23.61 28.70
N GLY A 451 -11.35 23.99 28.18
CA GLY A 451 -11.54 25.11 27.26
C GLY A 451 -11.35 24.80 25.78
N ASP A 452 -10.73 23.68 25.41
CA ASP A 452 -10.57 23.28 24.00
C ASP A 452 -11.91 22.92 23.36
N VAL A 453 -12.00 23.13 22.03
CA VAL A 453 -13.15 22.76 21.21
C VAL A 453 -12.81 21.54 20.38
N TYR A 454 -13.75 20.59 20.27
CA TYR A 454 -13.68 19.47 19.36
C TYR A 454 -15.04 19.19 18.71
N ALA A 455 -15.02 18.57 17.53
CA ALA A 455 -16.22 18.08 16.85
C ALA A 455 -16.34 16.57 17.04
N ILE A 456 -17.54 16.06 17.23
CA ILE A 456 -17.80 14.62 17.33
C ILE A 456 -18.96 14.21 16.43
N THR A 457 -18.80 13.11 15.71
CA THR A 457 -19.84 12.51 14.85
C THR A 457 -20.19 11.12 15.34
N CYS A 458 -21.47 10.79 15.31
CA CYS A 458 -21.97 9.43 15.62
C CYS A 458 -23.26 9.13 14.87
N GLY A 459 -23.72 7.89 14.95
CA GLY A 459 -25.03 7.46 14.49
C GLY A 459 -26.05 7.45 15.63
N GLU A 460 -27.28 7.76 15.34
CA GLU A 460 -28.43 7.59 16.26
C GLU A 460 -29.51 6.83 15.49
N PRO A 461 -29.88 5.59 15.90
CA PRO A 461 -29.34 4.85 17.04
C PRO A 461 -27.90 4.38 16.86
N MET A 462 -27.19 4.22 17.99
CA MET A 462 -25.81 3.75 17.99
C MET A 462 -25.66 2.32 17.40
N GLY A 463 -24.53 2.04 16.75
CA GLY A 463 -24.20 0.69 16.27
C GLY A 463 -24.76 0.31 14.90
N ALA A 464 -25.54 1.18 14.24
CA ALA A 464 -26.02 0.92 12.87
C ALA A 464 -24.89 1.25 11.85
N PRO A 465 -24.42 0.28 11.03
CA PRO A 465 -23.42 0.55 9.98
C PRO A 465 -23.92 1.61 8.99
N GLY A 466 -23.08 2.60 8.69
CA GLY A 466 -23.44 3.72 7.79
C GLY A 466 -24.47 4.70 8.37
N GLY A 467 -24.78 4.59 9.67
CA GLY A 467 -25.81 5.36 10.34
C GLY A 467 -25.37 6.72 10.89
N THR A 468 -24.16 7.21 10.54
CA THR A 468 -23.70 8.53 11.01
C THR A 468 -24.65 9.63 10.54
N ASN A 469 -25.40 10.22 11.48
CA ASN A 469 -26.43 11.21 11.21
C ASN A 469 -26.41 12.41 12.19
N MET A 470 -25.42 12.44 13.11
CA MET A 470 -25.28 13.48 14.11
C MET A 470 -23.87 14.08 14.11
N LEU A 471 -23.80 15.38 14.20
CA LEU A 471 -22.62 16.17 14.51
C LEU A 471 -22.88 16.98 15.77
N LYS A 472 -21.96 16.92 16.74
CA LYS A 472 -21.98 17.77 17.94
C LYS A 472 -20.65 18.50 18.07
N ILE A 473 -20.72 19.79 18.41
CA ILE A 473 -19.55 20.60 18.73
C ILE A 473 -19.50 20.70 20.25
N CYS A 474 -18.38 20.34 20.83
CA CYS A 474 -18.19 20.28 22.25
C CYS A 474 -17.04 21.22 22.68
N ARG A 475 -17.23 21.84 23.84
CA ARG A 475 -16.16 22.52 24.57
C ARG A 475 -15.88 21.70 25.82
N VAL A 476 -14.61 21.35 26.02
CA VAL A 476 -14.17 20.60 27.20
C VAL A 476 -14.35 21.46 28.45
N ALA A 477 -15.02 20.93 29.46
CA ALA A 477 -15.30 21.59 30.73
C ALA A 477 -14.03 21.87 31.55
#